data_01db9499eac279994648cf995c62d1cc
#
_entry.id   01db9499eac279994648cf995c62d1cc
#
_cell.length_a   1.000
_cell.length_b   1.000
_cell.length_c   1.000
_cell.angle_alpha   90.00
_cell.angle_beta   90.00
_cell.angle_gamma   90.00
#
_symmetry.space_group_name_H-M   'P 1'
#
loop_
_entity.id
_entity.type
_entity.pdbx_description
1 polymer ?
#
loop_
_entity_poly.entity_id
_entity_poly.type
_entity_poly.pdbx_seq_one_letter_code
_entity_poly.pdbx_strand_id
1 'polypeptide(L)'
;MCIRDSINSDSPQIEARFRSSLPGVSDPETPKVVIEAILNETIRGADAPYLLAGLISHHENGKNAWEIIKLNWKDLLKVMPEWTSSRILDGLPSVYDEHIGKDIQDFIKLNPLPSAEKLTKQKFERLNANIKFKNSINSVLKKAKFV
;
A
#
# COMPACT_ATOMS: atom_id res chain seq x y z
N MET A 1 -1.90 13.38 14.70
CA MET A 1 -3.32 13.58 15.04
C MET A 1 -4.08 12.27 14.98
N CYS A 2 -4.35 11.69 13.84
CA CYS A 2 -5.21 10.51 13.73
C CYS A 2 -4.80 9.26 14.54
N ILE A 3 -3.50 8.96 14.69
CA ILE A 3 -3.07 7.79 15.51
C ILE A 3 -3.37 8.03 16.98
N ARG A 4 -3.06 9.23 17.50
CA ARG A 4 -3.37 9.59 18.89
C ARG A 4 -4.87 9.62 19.15
N ASP A 5 -5.65 10.11 18.20
CA ASP A 5 -7.12 10.17 18.29
C ASP A 5 -7.74 8.77 18.25
N SER A 6 -7.12 7.81 17.49
CA SER A 6 -7.56 6.42 17.48
C SER A 6 -7.32 5.72 18.83
N ILE A 7 -6.19 5.99 19.49
CA ILE A 7 -5.83 5.40 20.79
C ILE A 7 -6.74 5.95 21.91
N ASN A 8 -7.19 7.20 21.80
CA ASN A 8 -8.02 7.88 22.81
C ASN A 8 -9.53 7.83 22.46
N SER A 9 -9.94 7.00 21.52
CA SER A 9 -11.35 6.89 21.16
C SER A 9 -12.14 6.08 22.19
N ASP A 10 -13.34 6.54 22.53
CA ASP A 10 -14.24 5.88 23.48
C ASP A 10 -14.91 4.60 22.91
N SER A 11 -14.62 4.26 21.66
CA SER A 11 -15.27 3.16 20.95
C SER A 11 -14.32 2.45 19.98
N PRO A 12 -14.25 1.09 20.01
CA PRO A 12 -13.47 0.30 19.06
C PRO A 12 -13.81 0.57 17.58
N GLN A 13 -15.08 0.91 17.31
CA GLN A 13 -15.53 1.24 15.96
C GLN A 13 -14.98 2.58 15.49
N ILE A 14 -14.94 3.57 16.36
CA ILE A 14 -14.36 4.89 16.06
C ILE A 14 -12.85 4.75 15.86
N GLU A 15 -12.18 4.02 16.75
CA GLU A 15 -10.75 3.69 16.62
C GLU A 15 -10.44 3.06 15.27
N ALA A 16 -11.22 2.04 14.85
CA ALA A 16 -11.03 1.36 13.57
C ALA A 16 -11.23 2.31 12.37
N ARG A 17 -12.20 3.23 12.45
CA ARG A 17 -12.43 4.26 11.40
C ARG A 17 -11.26 5.22 11.28
N PHE A 18 -10.76 5.75 12.38
CA PHE A 18 -9.57 6.61 12.36
C PHE A 18 -8.36 5.90 11.77
N ARG A 19 -8.13 4.67 12.20
CA ARG A 19 -7.01 3.85 11.70
C ARG A 19 -7.11 3.60 10.21
N SER A 20 -8.29 3.21 9.72
CA SER A 20 -8.51 2.94 8.28
C SER A 20 -8.43 4.19 7.40
N SER A 21 -8.58 5.39 7.97
CA SER A 21 -8.45 6.66 7.23
C SER A 21 -7.01 7.14 7.06
N LEU A 22 -6.07 6.62 7.85
CA LEU A 22 -4.66 7.06 7.84
C LEU A 22 -4.00 7.02 6.45
N PRO A 23 -4.19 5.96 5.64
CA PRO A 23 -3.58 5.92 4.31
C PRO A 23 -4.09 7.00 3.35
N GLY A 24 -5.27 7.59 3.62
CA GLY A 24 -5.86 8.64 2.80
C GLY A 24 -5.31 10.05 3.08
N VAL A 25 -4.43 10.21 4.05
CA VAL A 25 -3.84 11.51 4.40
C VAL A 25 -2.72 11.87 3.44
N SER A 26 -2.80 13.04 2.79
CA SER A 26 -1.84 13.50 1.78
C SER A 26 -0.53 14.08 2.34
N ASP A 27 -0.36 14.08 3.67
CA ASP A 27 0.90 14.52 4.28
C ASP A 27 2.03 13.56 3.89
N PRO A 28 3.16 14.05 3.36
CA PRO A 28 4.31 13.24 2.96
C PRO A 28 4.94 12.40 4.08
N GLU A 29 4.79 12.81 5.33
CA GLU A 29 5.28 12.06 6.50
C GLU A 29 4.36 10.91 6.90
N THR A 30 3.13 10.87 6.41
CA THR A 30 2.14 9.83 6.78
C THR A 30 2.67 8.41 6.58
N PRO A 31 3.32 8.03 5.46
CA PRO A 31 3.83 6.67 5.30
C PRO A 31 4.83 6.28 6.38
N LYS A 32 5.74 7.17 6.72
CA LYS A 32 6.76 6.95 7.75
C LYS A 32 6.11 6.74 9.12
N VAL A 33 5.23 7.65 9.51
CA VAL A 33 4.54 7.61 10.81
C VAL A 33 3.71 6.33 10.97
N VAL A 34 2.98 5.92 9.92
CA VAL A 34 2.16 4.70 9.94
C VAL A 34 3.04 3.45 10.02
N ILE A 35 4.13 3.39 9.26
CA ILE A 35 5.04 2.24 9.27
C ILE A 35 5.75 2.13 10.62
N GLU A 36 6.21 3.23 11.20
CA GLU A 36 6.77 3.25 12.55
C GLU A 36 5.76 2.77 13.61
N ALA A 37 4.50 3.19 13.51
CA ALA A 37 3.44 2.74 14.40
C ALA A 37 3.09 1.25 14.26
N ILE A 38 3.29 0.67 13.07
CA ILE A 38 3.19 -0.78 12.84
C ILE A 38 4.38 -1.50 13.49
N LEU A 39 5.59 -1.02 13.27
CA LEU A 39 6.82 -1.67 13.75
C LEU A 39 6.95 -1.64 15.27
N ASN A 40 6.45 -0.58 15.92
CA ASN A 40 6.42 -0.48 17.38
C ASN A 40 5.14 -1.06 18.03
N GLU A 41 4.32 -1.75 17.23
CA GLU A 41 3.08 -2.44 17.62
C GLU A 41 1.99 -1.51 18.21
N THR A 42 2.09 -0.19 18.02
CA THR A 42 0.99 0.75 18.31
C THR A 42 -0.23 0.44 17.42
N ILE A 43 0.03 0.02 16.19
CA ILE A 43 -0.98 -0.54 15.28
C ILE A 43 -0.84 -2.07 15.29
N ARG A 44 -1.97 -2.77 15.45
CA ARG A 44 -1.98 -4.24 15.47
C ARG A 44 -1.46 -4.83 14.16
N GLY A 45 -0.59 -5.83 14.24
CA GLY A 45 -0.01 -6.49 13.08
C GLY A 45 -1.04 -7.05 12.09
N ALA A 46 -2.23 -7.47 12.56
CA ALA A 46 -3.31 -7.96 11.72
C ALA A 46 -3.92 -6.86 10.83
N ASP A 47 -3.89 -5.59 11.26
CA ASP A 47 -4.39 -4.44 10.50
C ASP A 47 -3.34 -3.87 9.54
N ALA A 48 -2.07 -4.13 9.81
CA ALA A 48 -0.94 -3.57 9.08
C ALA A 48 -0.99 -3.80 7.56
N PRO A 49 -1.26 -5.01 7.03
CA PRO A 49 -1.27 -5.25 5.59
C PRO A 49 -2.30 -4.40 4.83
N TYR A 50 -3.45 -4.12 5.45
CA TYR A 50 -4.50 -3.28 4.86
C TYR A 50 -4.07 -1.81 4.80
N LEU A 51 -3.40 -1.32 5.86
CA LEU A 51 -2.86 0.04 5.89
C LEU A 51 -1.74 0.21 4.89
N LEU A 52 -0.82 -0.77 4.80
CA LEU A 52 0.26 -0.76 3.80
C LEU A 52 -0.28 -0.77 2.38
N ALA A 53 -1.32 -1.58 2.09
CA ALA A 53 -2.01 -1.57 0.81
C ALA A 53 -2.62 -0.20 0.49
N GLY A 54 -3.25 0.43 1.48
CA GLY A 54 -3.79 1.79 1.35
C GLY A 54 -2.71 2.84 1.07
N LEU A 55 -1.59 2.78 1.76
CA LEU A 55 -0.45 3.68 1.54
C LEU A 55 0.14 3.53 0.12
N ILE A 56 0.31 2.28 -0.37
CA ILE A 56 0.78 2.01 -1.74
C ILE A 56 -0.21 2.57 -2.77
N SER A 57 -1.51 2.50 -2.48
CA SER A 57 -2.57 2.98 -3.37
C SER A 57 -2.65 4.50 -3.45
N HIS A 58 -2.06 5.24 -2.52
CA HIS A 58 -2.18 6.69 -2.46
C HIS A 58 -1.46 7.36 -3.63
N HIS A 59 -2.17 8.21 -4.38
CA HIS A 59 -1.67 8.77 -5.63
C HIS A 59 -0.44 9.69 -5.47
N GLU A 60 -0.32 10.39 -4.34
CA GLU A 60 0.82 11.26 -4.04
C GLU A 60 1.91 10.53 -3.25
N ASN A 61 1.52 9.80 -2.21
CA ASN A 61 2.45 9.19 -1.26
C ASN A 61 2.86 7.75 -1.61
N GLY A 62 2.20 7.11 -2.57
CA GLY A 62 2.38 5.69 -2.86
C GLY A 62 3.82 5.30 -3.20
N LYS A 63 4.54 6.15 -3.94
CA LYS A 63 5.95 5.93 -4.25
C LYS A 63 6.81 5.97 -2.98
N ASN A 64 6.67 7.03 -2.18
CA ASN A 64 7.40 7.18 -0.93
C ASN A 64 7.07 6.04 0.05
N ALA A 65 5.78 5.69 0.16
CA ALA A 65 5.33 4.56 0.97
C ALA A 65 6.01 3.25 0.56
N TRP A 66 6.07 2.97 -0.75
CA TRP A 66 6.72 1.77 -1.27
C TRP A 66 8.21 1.71 -0.92
N GLU A 67 8.94 2.81 -1.06
CA GLU A 67 10.36 2.87 -0.68
C GLU A 67 10.57 2.56 0.81
N ILE A 68 9.76 3.13 1.69
CA ILE A 68 9.85 2.88 3.13
C ILE A 68 9.46 1.43 3.45
N ILE A 69 8.45 0.88 2.79
CA ILE A 69 8.02 -0.52 2.93
C ILE A 69 9.17 -1.48 2.55
N LYS A 70 9.83 -1.24 1.41
CA LYS A 70 11.00 -2.05 0.98
C LYS A 70 12.10 -2.08 2.03
N LEU A 71 12.44 -0.92 2.57
CA LEU A 71 13.51 -0.79 3.58
C LEU A 71 13.19 -1.57 4.85
N ASN A 72 11.91 -1.66 5.22
CA ASN A 72 11.46 -2.32 6.44
C ASN A 72 10.80 -3.68 6.20
N TRP A 73 10.91 -4.25 5.00
CA TRP A 73 10.15 -5.43 4.58
C TRP A 73 10.25 -6.62 5.55
N LYS A 74 11.47 -6.96 5.97
CA LYS A 74 11.70 -8.11 6.85
C LYS A 74 11.07 -7.90 8.23
N ASP A 75 11.15 -6.70 8.76
CA ASP A 75 10.62 -6.38 10.09
C ASP A 75 9.09 -6.27 10.05
N LEU A 76 8.54 -5.72 8.98
CA LEU A 76 7.10 -5.72 8.73
C LEU A 76 6.53 -7.15 8.67
N LEU A 77 7.21 -8.08 7.98
CA LEU A 77 6.77 -9.47 7.93
C LEU A 77 6.82 -10.18 9.29
N LYS A 78 7.68 -9.75 10.22
CA LYS A 78 7.73 -10.33 11.58
C LYS A 78 6.52 -9.93 12.42
N VAL A 79 6.03 -8.69 12.26
CA VAL A 79 4.90 -8.17 13.04
C VAL A 79 3.54 -8.50 12.42
N MET A 80 3.50 -8.76 11.11
CA MET A 80 2.27 -9.14 10.41
C MET A 80 2.02 -10.65 10.51
N PRO A 81 0.78 -11.09 10.85
CA PRO A 81 0.43 -12.50 10.74
C PRO A 81 0.55 -13.00 9.30
N GLU A 82 1.10 -14.19 9.12
CA GLU A 82 1.32 -14.80 7.80
C GLU A 82 0.03 -14.83 6.95
N TRP A 83 -1.10 -15.19 7.56
CA TRP A 83 -2.40 -15.31 6.89
C TRP A 83 -3.00 -13.97 6.39
N THR A 84 -2.52 -12.82 6.90
CA THR A 84 -2.92 -11.50 6.42
C THR A 84 -1.88 -10.83 5.53
N SER A 85 -0.62 -11.22 5.59
CA SER A 85 0.49 -10.54 4.93
C SER A 85 0.27 -10.33 3.42
N SER A 86 -0.38 -11.28 2.75
CA SER A 86 -0.72 -11.18 1.32
C SER A 86 -1.67 -10.03 0.97
N ARG A 87 -2.37 -9.45 1.95
CA ARG A 87 -3.27 -8.30 1.72
C ARG A 87 -2.54 -7.02 1.32
N ILE A 88 -1.25 -6.92 1.58
CA ILE A 88 -0.43 -5.80 1.08
C ILE A 88 -0.51 -5.68 -0.45
N LEU A 89 -0.71 -6.80 -1.15
CA LEU A 89 -0.86 -6.84 -2.60
C LEU A 89 -2.14 -6.17 -3.12
N ASP A 90 -3.12 -5.91 -2.24
CA ASP A 90 -4.38 -5.27 -2.62
C ASP A 90 -4.18 -3.81 -3.05
N GLY A 91 -3.06 -3.18 -2.67
CA GLY A 91 -2.68 -1.84 -3.11
C GLY A 91 -2.13 -1.76 -4.53
N LEU A 92 -1.64 -2.86 -5.10
CA LEU A 92 -0.94 -2.86 -6.38
C LEU A 92 -1.78 -2.42 -7.59
N PRO A 93 -3.06 -2.80 -7.71
CA PRO A 93 -3.88 -2.36 -8.83
C PRO A 93 -4.04 -0.84 -8.97
N SER A 94 -3.81 -0.09 -7.90
CA SER A 94 -3.87 1.38 -7.89
C SER A 94 -2.55 2.06 -8.28
N VAL A 95 -1.49 1.30 -8.51
CA VAL A 95 -0.21 1.83 -8.97
C VAL A 95 -0.27 2.01 -10.49
N TYR A 96 -0.07 3.24 -10.95
CA TYR A 96 -0.15 3.61 -12.36
C TYR A 96 1.20 4.05 -12.96
N ASP A 97 2.23 4.15 -12.15
CA ASP A 97 3.59 4.42 -12.60
C ASP A 97 4.27 3.12 -13.02
N GLU A 98 4.75 3.08 -14.27
CA GLU A 98 5.35 1.87 -14.85
C GLU A 98 6.67 1.50 -14.16
N HIS A 99 7.47 2.48 -13.78
CA HIS A 99 8.75 2.24 -13.10
C HIS A 99 8.53 1.68 -11.70
N ILE A 100 7.59 2.26 -10.96
CA ILE A 100 7.22 1.76 -9.62
C ILE A 100 6.58 0.38 -9.73
N GLY A 101 5.68 0.18 -10.69
CA GLY A 101 5.05 -1.12 -10.92
C GLY A 101 6.05 -2.22 -11.24
N LYS A 102 7.09 -1.94 -12.02
CA LYS A 102 8.18 -2.87 -12.31
C LYS A 102 9.02 -3.14 -11.06
N ASP A 103 9.42 -2.10 -10.33
CA ASP A 103 10.20 -2.23 -9.11
C ASP A 103 9.48 -3.09 -8.05
N ILE A 104 8.17 -2.89 -7.86
CA ILE A 104 7.34 -3.71 -6.98
C ILE A 104 7.37 -5.18 -7.41
N GLN A 105 7.15 -5.45 -8.70
CA GLN A 105 7.12 -6.81 -9.22
C GLN A 105 8.46 -7.52 -9.05
N ASP A 106 9.56 -6.85 -9.38
CA ASP A 106 10.91 -7.41 -9.25
C ASP A 106 11.27 -7.66 -7.77
N PHE A 107 10.92 -6.73 -6.89
CA PHE A 107 11.14 -6.89 -5.45
C PHE A 107 10.35 -8.06 -4.85
N ILE A 108 9.05 -8.18 -5.16
CA ILE A 108 8.21 -9.25 -4.62
C ILE A 108 8.59 -10.63 -5.17
N LYS A 109 9.07 -10.72 -6.42
CA LYS A 109 9.63 -11.97 -6.96
C LYS A 109 10.85 -12.46 -6.17
N LEU A 110 11.69 -11.53 -5.70
CA LEU A 110 12.87 -11.84 -4.89
C LEU A 110 12.51 -12.06 -3.41
N ASN A 111 11.41 -11.50 -2.95
CA ASN A 111 10.93 -11.57 -1.57
C ASN A 111 9.48 -12.04 -1.52
N PRO A 112 9.19 -13.29 -1.91
CA PRO A 112 7.82 -13.77 -2.05
C PRO A 112 7.10 -13.81 -0.70
N LEU A 113 5.80 -13.49 -0.74
CA LEU A 113 4.93 -13.62 0.41
C LEU A 113 4.52 -15.09 0.59
N PRO A 114 4.51 -15.60 1.82
CA PRO A 114 4.10 -16.97 2.11
C PRO A 114 2.71 -17.26 1.56
N SER A 115 2.52 -18.42 0.96
CA SER A 115 1.23 -18.93 0.46
C SER A 115 0.47 -18.01 -0.50
N ALA A 116 1.12 -16.99 -1.10
CA ALA A 116 0.48 -15.95 -1.91
C ALA A 116 0.81 -16.02 -3.42
N GLU A 117 1.43 -17.08 -3.91
CA GLU A 117 1.91 -17.16 -5.31
C GLU A 117 0.81 -16.88 -6.34
N LYS A 118 -0.33 -17.56 -6.23
CA LYS A 118 -1.47 -17.38 -7.14
C LYS A 118 -2.04 -15.96 -7.07
N LEU A 119 -2.18 -15.43 -5.86
CA LEU A 119 -2.68 -14.07 -5.64
C LEU A 119 -1.69 -13.04 -6.20
N THR A 120 -0.41 -13.21 -5.98
CA THR A 120 0.66 -12.34 -6.51
C THR A 120 0.57 -12.26 -8.04
N LYS A 121 0.45 -13.41 -8.72
CA LYS A 121 0.30 -13.44 -10.18
C LYS A 121 -0.93 -12.66 -10.64
N GLN A 122 -2.08 -12.88 -10.03
CA GLN A 122 -3.32 -12.15 -10.36
C GLN A 122 -3.18 -10.63 -10.15
N LYS A 123 -2.55 -10.21 -9.05
CA LYS A 123 -2.33 -8.79 -8.78
C LYS A 123 -1.37 -8.14 -9.76
N PHE A 124 -0.32 -8.85 -10.18
CA PHE A 124 0.61 -8.38 -11.20
C PHE A 124 -0.07 -8.25 -12.57
N GLU A 125 -0.89 -9.20 -12.97
CA GLU A 125 -1.67 -9.11 -14.21
C GLU A 125 -2.57 -7.87 -14.21
N ARG A 126 -3.25 -7.61 -13.09
CA ARG A 126 -4.12 -6.44 -12.93
C ARG A 126 -3.35 -5.13 -12.91
N LEU A 127 -2.22 -5.08 -12.21
CA LEU A 127 -1.31 -3.94 -12.19
C LEU A 127 -0.86 -3.58 -13.62
N ASN A 128 -0.38 -4.56 -14.38
CA ASN A 128 0.09 -4.37 -15.75
C ASN A 128 -1.03 -3.92 -16.69
N ALA A 129 -2.25 -4.47 -16.52
CA ALA A 129 -3.42 -4.06 -17.30
C ALA A 129 -3.79 -2.60 -17.01
N ASN A 130 -3.77 -2.17 -15.75
CA ASN A 130 -4.09 -0.81 -15.35
C ASN A 130 -3.05 0.21 -15.85
N ILE A 131 -1.77 -0.13 -15.82
CA ILE A 131 -0.70 0.72 -16.38
C ILE A 131 -0.90 0.89 -17.90
N LYS A 132 -1.15 -0.20 -18.62
CA LYS A 132 -1.43 -0.14 -20.06
C LYS A 132 -2.66 0.71 -20.37
N PHE A 133 -3.74 0.54 -19.62
CA PHE A 133 -4.97 1.30 -19.78
C PHE A 133 -4.73 2.81 -19.58
N LYS A 134 -4.03 3.20 -18.51
CA LYS A 134 -3.65 4.59 -18.27
C LYS A 134 -2.85 5.18 -19.44
N ASN A 135 -1.85 4.44 -19.93
CA ASN A 135 -1.01 4.90 -21.05
C ASN A 135 -1.84 5.08 -22.34
N SER A 136 -2.79 4.18 -22.61
CA SER A 136 -3.70 4.28 -23.74
C SER A 136 -4.62 5.51 -23.63
N ILE A 137 -5.24 5.73 -22.48
CA ILE A 137 -6.10 6.91 -22.25
C ILE A 137 -5.32 8.20 -22.37
N ASN A 138 -4.13 8.29 -21.79
CA ASN A 138 -3.29 9.49 -21.93
C ASN A 138 -2.94 9.79 -23.38
N SER A 139 -2.69 8.76 -24.19
CA SER A 139 -2.46 8.91 -25.62
C SER A 139 -3.70 9.47 -26.36
N VAL A 140 -4.89 9.00 -26.02
CA VAL A 140 -6.16 9.49 -26.60
C VAL A 140 -6.43 10.93 -26.17
N LEU A 141 -6.29 11.26 -24.90
CA LEU A 141 -6.52 12.60 -24.37
C LEU A 141 -5.57 13.64 -24.98
N LYS A 142 -4.30 13.29 -25.18
CA LYS A 142 -3.32 14.15 -25.87
C LYS A 142 -3.74 14.41 -27.32
N LYS A 143 -4.18 13.37 -28.06
CA LYS A 143 -4.66 13.52 -29.43
C LYS A 143 -5.93 14.37 -29.53
N ALA A 144 -6.82 14.26 -28.57
CA ALA A 144 -8.06 15.03 -28.49
C ALA A 144 -7.87 16.47 -27.97
N LYS A 145 -6.64 16.90 -27.63
CA LYS A 145 -6.31 18.22 -27.06
C LYS A 145 -7.05 18.56 -25.76
N PHE A 146 -7.37 17.57 -24.95
CA PHE A 146 -7.94 17.76 -23.62
C PHE A 146 -6.88 17.96 -22.53
N VAL A 147 -5.62 17.77 -22.90
CA VAL A 147 -4.46 17.95 -22.02
C VAL A 147 -3.35 18.68 -22.78
#